data_6c141e1c490b5ed25f9b2601d00bf2e5
#
_entry.id   6c141e1c490b5ed25f9b2601d00bf2e5
#
_cell.length_a   1.000
_cell.length_b   1.000
_cell.length_c   1.000
_cell.angle_alpha   90.00
_cell.angle_beta   90.00
_cell.angle_gamma   90.00
#
_symmetry.space_group_name_H-M   'P 1'
#
loop_
_entity.id
_entity.type
_entity.pdbx_description
1 polymer ?
#
loop_
_entity_poly.entity_id
_entity_poly.type
_entity_poly.pdbx_seq_one_letter_code
_entity_poly.pdbx_strand_id
1 'polypeptide(L)'
;IHSNSTPLVGIQDNIITDINLVHKSISENIYLIEQKLNVVFKDTVLVIDNFRFSLINLSGFKKLNGSQLKKENITYLLNSLKLNISEIDIEKSIIHIFSSKYLLDKKRIENLPIGLFGDLYSQELSFFLLNNNDLKNIYEIFNKCNLRIRKIMSKSFVEGANLINNNF
;
A
#
# COMPACT_ATOMS: atom_id res chain seq x y z
N ILE A 1 17.63 10.49 15.83
CA ILE A 1 16.34 9.76 15.70
C ILE A 1 15.62 9.89 17.03
N HIS A 2 14.36 10.30 17.00
CA HIS A 2 13.51 10.40 18.18
C HIS A 2 12.26 9.55 17.97
N SER A 3 11.81 8.85 19.01
CA SER A 3 10.55 8.12 19.03
C SER A 3 9.72 8.54 20.23
N ASN A 4 8.42 8.59 20.06
CA ASN A 4 7.44 8.81 21.11
C ASN A 4 6.31 7.78 20.95
N SER A 5 5.69 7.41 22.06
CA SER A 5 4.57 6.47 22.06
C SER A 5 3.50 6.99 23.02
N THR A 6 2.28 7.11 22.51
CA THR A 6 1.12 7.53 23.29
C THR A 6 -0.08 6.66 22.96
N PRO A 7 -0.98 6.42 23.92
CA PRO A 7 -2.25 5.76 23.64
C PRO A 7 -3.07 6.56 22.62
N LEU A 8 -3.62 5.88 21.63
CA LEU A 8 -4.53 6.46 20.66
C LEU A 8 -5.97 6.25 21.12
N VAL A 9 -6.69 7.35 21.34
CA VAL A 9 -8.09 7.36 21.78
C VAL A 9 -8.98 7.67 20.59
N GLY A 10 -10.19 7.10 20.54
CA GLY A 10 -11.16 7.31 19.45
C GLY A 10 -11.12 6.23 18.36
N ILE A 11 -10.42 5.12 18.62
CA ILE A 11 -10.45 3.91 17.79
C ILE A 11 -10.95 2.74 18.65
N GLN A 12 -11.93 2.00 18.17
CA GLN A 12 -12.46 0.78 18.79
C GLN A 12 -12.63 -0.29 17.72
N ASP A 13 -12.24 -1.52 18.02
CA ASP A 13 -12.35 -2.67 17.10
C ASP A 13 -11.78 -2.39 15.70
N ASN A 14 -10.68 -1.65 15.64
CA ASN A 14 -9.98 -1.25 14.40
C ASN A 14 -10.81 -0.29 13.51
N ILE A 15 -11.76 0.42 14.09
CA ILE A 15 -12.58 1.43 13.42
C ILE A 15 -12.40 2.77 14.14
N ILE A 16 -12.25 3.85 13.39
CA ILE A 16 -12.26 5.21 13.92
C ILE A 16 -13.68 5.54 14.34
N THR A 17 -13.91 5.66 15.65
CA THR A 17 -15.21 5.97 16.23
C THR A 17 -15.38 7.45 16.57
N ASP A 18 -14.27 8.17 16.79
CA ASP A 18 -14.27 9.61 17.04
C ASP A 18 -13.04 10.28 16.42
N ILE A 19 -13.28 10.98 15.31
CA ILE A 19 -12.23 11.69 14.56
C ILE A 19 -11.55 12.77 15.41
N ASN A 20 -12.30 13.46 16.28
CA ASN A 20 -11.76 14.56 17.08
C ASN A 20 -10.85 14.05 18.19
N LEU A 21 -11.18 12.93 18.82
CA LEU A 21 -10.32 12.30 19.81
C LEU A 21 -9.03 11.77 19.17
N VAL A 22 -9.13 11.12 18.00
CA VAL A 22 -7.95 10.65 17.25
C VAL A 22 -7.08 11.83 16.82
N HIS A 23 -7.69 12.89 16.25
CA HIS A 23 -6.99 14.10 15.87
C HIS A 23 -6.25 14.72 17.06
N LYS A 24 -6.93 14.88 18.21
CA LYS A 24 -6.31 15.44 19.43
C LYS A 24 -5.10 14.63 19.86
N SER A 25 -5.21 13.31 19.96
CA SER A 25 -4.10 12.44 20.35
C SER A 25 -2.90 12.53 19.40
N ILE A 26 -3.16 12.61 18.08
CA ILE A 26 -2.12 12.71 17.06
C ILE A 26 -1.47 14.10 17.09
N SER A 27 -2.26 15.17 17.15
CA SER A 27 -1.75 16.54 17.14
C SER A 27 -0.90 16.87 18.36
N GLU A 28 -1.29 16.39 19.55
CA GLU A 28 -0.50 16.53 20.78
C GLU A 28 0.86 15.83 20.66
N ASN A 29 0.89 14.63 20.08
CA ASN A 29 2.12 13.89 19.82
C ASN A 29 3.05 14.59 18.83
N ILE A 30 2.50 15.06 17.72
CA ILE A 30 3.25 15.81 16.71
C ILE A 30 3.86 17.05 17.34
N TYR A 31 3.05 17.83 18.09
CA TYR A 31 3.51 19.03 18.78
C TYR A 31 4.69 18.76 19.72
N LEU A 32 4.61 17.70 20.54
CA LEU A 32 5.69 17.33 21.46
C LEU A 32 6.98 16.96 20.72
N ILE A 33 6.87 16.26 19.59
CA ILE A 33 8.04 15.90 18.79
C ILE A 33 8.63 17.12 18.09
N GLU A 34 7.80 17.99 17.52
CA GLU A 34 8.21 19.23 16.87
C GLU A 34 8.94 20.15 17.83
N GLN A 35 8.41 20.34 19.04
CA GLN A 35 9.05 21.13 20.10
C GLN A 35 10.41 20.55 20.49
N LYS A 36 10.49 19.23 20.68
CA LYS A 36 11.74 18.57 21.06
C LYS A 36 12.81 18.63 19.98
N LEU A 37 12.43 18.56 18.72
CA LEU A 37 13.36 18.58 17.58
C LEU A 37 13.60 19.98 17.01
N ASN A 38 12.84 20.98 17.46
CA ASN A 38 12.81 22.33 16.92
C ASN A 38 12.59 22.38 15.40
N VAL A 39 11.61 21.60 14.93
CA VAL A 39 11.22 21.48 13.51
C VAL A 39 9.71 21.48 13.38
N VAL A 40 9.20 21.85 12.21
CA VAL A 40 7.78 21.71 11.84
C VAL A 40 7.66 20.71 10.71
N PHE A 41 6.87 19.66 10.92
CA PHE A 41 6.64 18.66 9.91
C PHE A 41 5.56 19.12 8.92
N LYS A 42 5.76 18.83 7.64
CA LYS A 42 4.77 19.06 6.57
C LYS A 42 4.26 17.78 5.94
N ASP A 43 5.07 16.75 6.01
CA ASP A 43 4.81 15.48 5.36
C ASP A 43 5.05 14.33 6.33
N THR A 44 4.28 13.24 6.16
CA THR A 44 4.44 12.01 6.94
C THR A 44 4.30 10.77 6.07
N VAL A 45 4.92 9.68 6.49
CA VAL A 45 4.62 8.32 6.04
C VAL A 45 3.85 7.64 7.16
N LEU A 46 2.66 7.16 6.85
CA LEU A 46 1.78 6.53 7.82
C LEU A 46 1.88 5.01 7.70
N VAL A 47 2.24 4.35 8.81
CA VAL A 47 2.15 2.90 8.94
C VAL A 47 0.94 2.59 9.80
N ILE A 48 -0.02 1.87 9.24
CA ILE A 48 -1.25 1.48 9.93
C ILE A 48 -1.22 0.00 10.30
N ASP A 49 -1.64 -0.27 11.51
CA ASP A 49 -1.82 -1.61 12.06
C ASP A 49 -3.29 -1.83 12.37
N ASN A 50 -3.71 -3.09 12.42
CA ASN A 50 -5.04 -3.50 12.87
C ASN A 50 -6.25 -2.96 12.08
N PHE A 51 -6.06 -2.31 10.94
CA PHE A 51 -7.16 -2.02 10.03
C PHE A 51 -7.55 -3.28 9.23
N ARG A 52 -8.83 -3.38 8.87
CA ARG A 52 -9.35 -4.52 8.10
C ARG A 52 -8.94 -4.40 6.63
N PHE A 53 -7.76 -4.91 6.30
CA PHE A 53 -7.35 -5.05 4.91
C PHE A 53 -8.06 -6.24 4.25
N SER A 54 -8.43 -6.07 2.99
CA SER A 54 -8.85 -7.17 2.12
C SER A 54 -7.71 -7.53 1.19
N LEU A 55 -7.54 -8.81 0.92
CA LEU A 55 -6.58 -9.34 -0.04
C LEU A 55 -7.31 -9.97 -1.21
N ILE A 56 -7.02 -9.51 -2.43
CA ILE A 56 -7.52 -10.11 -3.67
C ILE A 56 -6.33 -10.51 -4.53
N ASN A 57 -6.32 -11.75 -4.99
CA ASN A 57 -5.32 -12.25 -5.92
C ASN A 57 -5.93 -12.34 -7.31
N LEU A 58 -5.29 -11.70 -8.28
CA LEU A 58 -5.68 -11.77 -9.68
C LEU A 58 -4.50 -12.18 -10.54
N SER A 59 -4.79 -13.00 -11.54
CA SER A 59 -3.82 -13.34 -12.58
C SER A 59 -4.23 -12.70 -13.90
N GLY A 60 -3.25 -12.13 -14.58
CA GLY A 60 -3.44 -11.61 -15.93
C GLY A 60 -2.41 -12.16 -16.89
N PHE A 61 -2.71 -12.05 -18.17
CA PHE A 61 -1.80 -12.49 -19.23
C PHE A 61 -1.74 -11.51 -20.40
N LYS A 62 -0.62 -11.56 -21.13
CA LYS A 62 -0.39 -10.82 -22.36
C LYS A 62 0.18 -11.75 -23.41
N LYS A 63 -0.48 -11.86 -24.57
CA LYS A 63 0.10 -12.53 -25.75
C LYS A 63 1.21 -11.67 -26.31
N LEU A 64 2.37 -12.27 -26.54
CA LEU A 64 3.55 -11.63 -27.11
C LEU A 64 3.79 -12.06 -28.55
N ASN A 65 3.28 -13.28 -28.92
CA ASN A 65 3.39 -13.85 -30.27
C ASN A 65 4.84 -13.84 -30.79
N GLY A 66 5.76 -14.37 -30.00
CA GLY A 66 7.18 -14.41 -30.34
C GLY A 66 7.94 -13.09 -30.15
N SER A 67 7.29 -12.03 -29.65
CA SER A 67 7.95 -10.74 -29.41
C SER A 67 8.58 -10.68 -28.01
N GLN A 68 9.48 -9.69 -27.83
CA GLN A 68 10.04 -9.40 -26.50
C GLN A 68 8.99 -8.84 -25.54
N LEU A 69 9.05 -9.28 -24.28
CA LEU A 69 8.32 -8.63 -23.19
C LEU A 69 8.90 -7.24 -22.92
N LYS A 70 8.09 -6.21 -23.07
CA LYS A 70 8.44 -4.82 -22.82
C LYS A 70 7.79 -4.28 -21.56
N LYS A 71 8.32 -3.19 -21.00
CA LYS A 71 7.72 -2.48 -19.85
C LYS A 71 6.26 -2.11 -20.10
N GLU A 72 5.93 -1.69 -21.32
CA GLU A 72 4.57 -1.28 -21.72
C GLU A 72 3.57 -2.44 -21.58
N ASN A 73 4.01 -3.68 -21.89
CA ASN A 73 3.16 -4.87 -21.75
C ASN A 73 2.78 -5.11 -20.28
N ILE A 74 3.76 -4.92 -19.38
CA ILE A 74 3.55 -5.09 -17.93
C ILE A 74 2.67 -3.98 -17.38
N THR A 75 2.94 -2.73 -17.77
CA THR A 75 2.13 -1.56 -17.37
C THR A 75 0.68 -1.72 -17.84
N TYR A 76 0.48 -2.17 -19.07
CA TYR A 76 -0.86 -2.47 -19.60
C TYR A 76 -1.57 -3.52 -18.74
N LEU A 77 -0.91 -4.64 -18.47
CA LEU A 77 -1.46 -5.73 -17.66
C LEU A 77 -1.81 -5.27 -16.25
N LEU A 78 -0.89 -4.54 -15.61
CA LEU A 78 -1.10 -3.99 -14.28
C LEU A 78 -2.31 -3.04 -14.24
N ASN A 79 -2.43 -2.14 -15.21
CA ASN A 79 -3.55 -1.19 -15.27
C ASN A 79 -4.88 -1.90 -15.54
N SER A 80 -4.89 -2.91 -16.40
CA SER A 80 -6.09 -3.74 -16.63
C SER A 80 -6.54 -4.43 -15.35
N LEU A 81 -5.61 -5.04 -14.60
CA LEU A 81 -5.95 -5.70 -13.33
C LEU A 81 -6.40 -4.71 -12.24
N LYS A 82 -5.84 -3.49 -12.21
CA LYS A 82 -6.32 -2.42 -11.32
C LYS A 82 -7.77 -2.01 -11.63
N LEU A 83 -8.11 -1.89 -12.90
CA LEU A 83 -9.49 -1.60 -13.31
C LEU A 83 -10.45 -2.70 -12.86
N ASN A 84 -10.09 -3.96 -13.08
CA ASN A 84 -10.90 -5.09 -12.61
C ASN A 84 -11.13 -5.06 -11.09
N ILE A 85 -10.10 -4.71 -10.30
CA ILE A 85 -10.26 -4.54 -8.84
C ILE A 85 -11.28 -3.43 -8.52
N SER A 86 -11.19 -2.29 -9.22
CA SER A 86 -12.11 -1.17 -9.00
C SER A 86 -13.57 -1.51 -9.33
N GLU A 87 -13.79 -2.47 -10.23
CA GLU A 87 -15.13 -2.97 -10.60
C GLU A 87 -15.64 -4.04 -9.61
N ILE A 88 -14.73 -4.87 -9.08
CA ILE A 88 -15.07 -5.93 -8.12
C ILE A 88 -15.44 -5.35 -6.75
N ASP A 89 -14.71 -4.32 -6.30
CA ASP A 89 -14.90 -3.74 -4.96
C ASP A 89 -14.76 -2.20 -5.02
N ILE A 90 -15.85 -1.55 -5.39
CA ILE A 90 -15.94 -0.10 -5.55
C ILE A 90 -15.77 0.67 -4.22
N GLU A 91 -16.00 0.00 -3.09
CA GLU A 91 -15.93 0.63 -1.76
C GLU A 91 -14.52 0.66 -1.20
N LYS A 92 -13.55 0.04 -1.89
CA LYS A 92 -12.16 -0.06 -1.43
C LYS A 92 -11.17 0.54 -2.41
N SER A 93 -10.06 0.99 -1.85
CA SER A 93 -8.90 1.49 -2.59
C SER A 93 -7.69 0.59 -2.43
N ILE A 94 -6.90 0.48 -3.49
CA ILE A 94 -5.66 -0.28 -3.50
C ILE A 94 -4.60 0.47 -2.70
N ILE A 95 -4.07 -0.16 -1.65
CA ILE A 95 -2.97 0.36 -0.84
C ILE A 95 -1.62 -0.19 -1.28
N HIS A 96 -1.56 -1.52 -1.56
CA HIS A 96 -0.36 -2.20 -2.03
C HIS A 96 -0.70 -3.17 -3.15
N ILE A 97 0.31 -3.40 -4.01
CA ILE A 97 0.27 -4.42 -5.06
C ILE A 97 1.59 -5.19 -4.97
N PHE A 98 1.49 -6.51 -4.89
CA PHE A 98 2.64 -7.41 -4.90
C PHE A 98 2.57 -8.33 -6.09
N SER A 99 3.73 -8.58 -6.68
CA SER A 99 3.88 -9.66 -7.66
C SER A 99 4.23 -10.94 -6.93
N SER A 100 3.38 -11.94 -7.02
CA SER A 100 3.60 -13.25 -6.41
C SER A 100 4.25 -14.24 -7.38
N LYS A 101 4.04 -14.05 -8.70
CA LYS A 101 4.51 -15.02 -9.68
C LYS A 101 4.61 -14.41 -11.07
N TYR A 102 5.70 -14.75 -11.76
CA TYR A 102 5.91 -14.46 -13.18
C TYR A 102 5.99 -15.76 -13.96
N LEU A 103 5.32 -15.83 -15.11
CA LEU A 103 5.43 -16.95 -16.03
C LEU A 103 5.66 -16.43 -17.46
N LEU A 104 6.57 -17.07 -18.17
CA LEU A 104 6.77 -16.90 -19.60
C LEU A 104 6.63 -18.27 -20.25
N ASP A 105 5.71 -18.41 -21.20
CA ASP A 105 5.37 -19.67 -21.85
C ASP A 105 5.08 -20.79 -20.86
N LYS A 106 4.28 -20.47 -19.81
CA LYS A 106 3.89 -21.36 -18.69
C LYS A 106 5.03 -21.77 -17.76
N LYS A 107 6.29 -21.34 -18.01
CA LYS A 107 7.43 -21.59 -17.11
C LYS A 107 7.54 -20.49 -16.07
N ARG A 108 7.67 -20.88 -14.81
CA ARG A 108 7.90 -19.92 -13.70
C ARG A 108 9.29 -19.30 -13.84
N ILE A 109 9.34 -17.98 -13.64
CA ILE A 109 10.57 -17.19 -13.67
C ILE A 109 10.65 -16.42 -12.35
N GLU A 110 11.84 -16.37 -11.76
CA GLU A 110 12.07 -15.73 -10.46
C GLU A 110 12.03 -14.19 -10.55
N ASN A 111 12.62 -13.66 -11.61
CA ASN A 111 12.68 -12.23 -11.85
C ASN A 111 11.80 -11.81 -13.02
N LEU A 112 11.43 -10.53 -13.06
CA LEU A 112 10.61 -9.96 -14.12
C LEU A 112 11.33 -10.10 -15.48
N PRO A 113 10.76 -10.85 -16.46
CA PRO A 113 11.46 -11.27 -17.68
C PRO A 113 11.44 -10.21 -18.79
N ILE A 114 11.74 -8.94 -18.47
CA ILE A 114 11.82 -7.87 -19.46
C ILE A 114 12.95 -8.16 -20.45
N GLY A 115 12.65 -8.02 -21.75
CA GLY A 115 13.60 -8.25 -22.83
C GLY A 115 13.67 -9.70 -23.31
N LEU A 116 13.04 -10.66 -22.61
CA LEU A 116 12.95 -12.04 -23.09
C LEU A 116 11.87 -12.17 -24.15
N PHE A 117 12.14 -13.02 -25.15
CA PHE A 117 11.17 -13.41 -26.17
C PHE A 117 10.27 -14.53 -25.63
N GLY A 118 9.01 -14.52 -26.03
CA GLY A 118 8.04 -15.56 -25.68
C GLY A 118 6.72 -15.38 -26.40
N ASP A 119 5.83 -16.34 -26.25
CA ASP A 119 4.49 -16.29 -26.83
C ASP A 119 3.46 -15.76 -25.86
N LEU A 120 3.59 -16.10 -24.58
CA LEU A 120 2.63 -15.75 -23.54
C LEU A 120 3.34 -15.36 -22.24
N TYR A 121 3.14 -14.13 -21.83
CA TYR A 121 3.50 -13.66 -20.48
C TYR A 121 2.28 -13.70 -19.59
N SER A 122 2.44 -14.19 -18.36
CA SER A 122 1.42 -14.05 -17.31
C SER A 122 2.02 -13.69 -15.97
N GLN A 123 1.22 -12.99 -15.18
CA GLN A 123 1.63 -12.48 -13.86
C GLN A 123 0.48 -12.65 -12.89
N GLU A 124 0.80 -13.10 -11.69
CA GLU A 124 -0.10 -13.15 -10.55
C GLU A 124 0.22 -11.99 -9.61
N LEU A 125 -0.79 -11.21 -9.27
CA LEU A 125 -0.70 -10.04 -8.41
C LEU A 125 -1.62 -10.20 -7.20
N SER A 126 -1.11 -9.80 -6.05
CA SER A 126 -1.87 -9.67 -4.80
C SER A 126 -2.15 -8.20 -4.54
N PHE A 127 -3.43 -7.83 -4.43
CA PHE A 127 -3.90 -6.48 -4.15
C PHE A 127 -4.35 -6.38 -2.70
N PHE A 128 -3.75 -5.47 -1.95
CA PHE A 128 -4.18 -5.12 -0.60
C PHE A 128 -5.07 -3.89 -0.68
N LEU A 129 -6.29 -4.03 -0.16
CA LEU A 129 -7.33 -3.02 -0.24
C LEU A 129 -7.73 -2.54 1.15
N LEU A 130 -8.06 -1.25 1.25
CA LEU A 130 -8.63 -0.64 2.45
C LEU A 130 -9.94 0.09 2.09
N ASN A 131 -10.91 0.07 3.01
CA ASN A 131 -12.18 0.75 2.81
C ASN A 131 -11.98 2.25 2.56
N ASN A 132 -12.72 2.79 1.60
CA ASN A 132 -12.63 4.20 1.20
C ASN A 132 -12.99 5.17 2.33
N ASN A 133 -13.95 4.80 3.19
CA ASN A 133 -14.33 5.65 4.31
C ASN A 133 -13.24 5.70 5.38
N ASP A 134 -12.57 4.56 5.65
CA ASP A 134 -11.44 4.53 6.56
C ASP A 134 -10.28 5.41 6.04
N LEU A 135 -10.00 5.34 4.75
CA LEU A 135 -9.01 6.21 4.11
C LEU A 135 -9.38 7.69 4.21
N LYS A 136 -10.64 8.05 3.95
CA LYS A 136 -11.12 9.43 4.07
C LYS A 136 -10.97 9.94 5.50
N ASN A 137 -11.35 9.14 6.50
CA ASN A 137 -11.21 9.49 7.90
C ASN A 137 -9.74 9.71 8.27
N ILE A 138 -8.84 8.83 7.82
CA ILE A 138 -7.40 8.95 8.04
C ILE A 138 -6.87 10.25 7.43
N TYR A 139 -7.19 10.53 6.15
CA TYR A 139 -6.74 11.75 5.49
C TYR A 139 -7.28 13.01 6.17
N GLU A 140 -8.53 13.01 6.60
CA GLU A 140 -9.16 14.13 7.31
C GLU A 140 -8.45 14.44 8.64
N ILE A 141 -8.09 13.41 9.41
CA ILE A 141 -7.36 13.57 10.67
C ILE A 141 -6.00 14.22 10.44
N PHE A 142 -5.23 13.73 9.47
CA PHE A 142 -3.89 14.26 9.20
C PHE A 142 -3.92 15.64 8.54
N ASN A 143 -4.93 15.94 7.71
CA ASN A 143 -5.16 17.27 7.18
C ASN A 143 -5.44 18.28 8.30
N LYS A 144 -6.24 17.91 9.31
CA LYS A 144 -6.46 18.75 10.51
C LYS A 144 -5.19 18.98 11.32
N CYS A 145 -4.21 18.07 11.25
CA CYS A 145 -2.88 18.25 11.83
C CYS A 145 -1.92 19.06 10.94
N ASN A 146 -2.36 19.61 9.80
CA ASN A 146 -1.54 20.24 8.77
C ASN A 146 -0.41 19.35 8.25
N LEU A 147 -0.61 18.04 8.25
CA LEU A 147 0.33 17.05 7.75
C LEU A 147 -0.20 16.37 6.48
N ARG A 148 0.61 16.38 5.44
CA ARG A 148 0.31 15.63 4.21
C ARG A 148 0.84 14.20 4.32
N ILE A 149 -0.05 13.23 4.15
CA ILE A 149 0.36 11.83 4.06
C ILE A 149 0.97 11.59 2.68
N ARG A 150 2.27 11.29 2.64
CA ARG A 150 2.99 10.93 1.41
C ARG A 150 2.71 9.50 0.98
N LYS A 151 2.57 8.59 1.94
CA LYS A 151 2.35 7.18 1.71
C LYS A 151 1.65 6.55 2.92
N ILE A 152 0.72 5.65 2.63
CA ILE A 152 0.13 4.76 3.65
C ILE A 152 0.70 3.36 3.41
N MET A 153 1.13 2.71 4.47
CA MET A 153 1.65 1.34 4.45
C MET A 153 1.00 0.51 5.54
N SER A 154 0.75 -0.77 5.28
CA SER A 154 0.39 -1.70 6.33
C SER A 154 1.64 -2.09 7.13
N LYS A 155 1.49 -2.29 8.42
CA LYS A 155 2.58 -2.76 9.31
C LYS A 155 3.14 -4.10 8.82
N SER A 156 2.28 -5.04 8.44
CA SER A 156 2.70 -6.34 7.91
C SER A 156 3.61 -6.23 6.68
N PHE A 157 3.36 -5.23 5.81
CA PHE A 157 4.24 -4.95 4.67
C PHE A 157 5.62 -4.47 5.13
N VAL A 158 5.65 -3.52 6.08
CA VAL A 158 6.91 -2.95 6.58
C VAL A 158 7.74 -4.02 7.29
N GLU A 159 7.12 -4.86 8.12
CA GLU A 159 7.78 -5.96 8.81
C GLU A 159 8.30 -7.03 7.83
N GLY A 160 7.50 -7.40 6.83
CA GLY A 160 7.91 -8.35 5.80
C GLY A 160 9.08 -7.84 4.96
N ALA A 161 9.08 -6.57 4.58
CA ALA A 161 10.18 -5.94 3.85
C ALA A 161 11.48 -5.91 4.66
N ASN A 162 11.39 -5.64 5.97
CA ASN A 162 12.55 -5.67 6.86
C ASN A 162 13.14 -7.09 7.01
N LEU A 163 12.30 -8.11 7.10
CA LEU A 163 12.77 -9.51 7.18
C LEU A 163 13.52 -9.92 5.93
N ILE A 164 13.08 -9.50 4.76
CA ILE A 164 13.75 -9.78 3.49
C ILE A 164 15.10 -9.05 3.42
N ASN A 165 15.14 -7.75 3.74
CA ASN A 165 16.35 -6.94 3.66
C ASN A 165 17.43 -7.33 4.69
N ASN A 166 17.07 -7.94 5.81
CA ASN A 166 18.01 -8.37 6.84
C ASN A 166 18.60 -9.77 6.58
N ASN A 167 18.10 -10.49 5.56
CA ASN A 167 18.54 -11.84 5.22
C ASN A 167 19.39 -11.91 3.92
N PHE A 168 19.80 -10.74 3.38
CA PHE A 168 20.68 -10.64 2.21
C PHE A 168 21.86 -9.72 2.46
#